data_46b66c8fbe66599d52c21dd8230d3825
#
_entry.id   46b66c8fbe66599d52c21dd8230d3825
#
_cell.length_a   1.000
_cell.length_b   1.000
_cell.length_c   1.000
_cell.angle_alpha   90.00
_cell.angle_beta   90.00
_cell.angle_gamma   90.00
#
_symmetry.space_group_name_H-M   'P 1'
#
loop_
_entity.id
_entity.type
_entity.pdbx_description
1 polymer ?
#
loop_
_entity_poly.entity_id
_entity_poly.type
_entity_poly.pdbx_seq_one_letter_code
_entity_poly.pdbx_strand_id
1 'polypeptide(L)'
;MLLEKNELTAGSTWHAAGNVPNFAGSWAVMNMQRYGAKMYRTLGEDVDYPMNYHVTGAIRLAHSKERMQEFERVAGMGRYQGLQMDICTPAELKELNPFMETHDLAGGLWDPLDGDIDPAQLTQALAKGARDEGGR
;
A
#
# COMPACT_ATOMS: atom_id res chain seq x y z
N MET A 1 -7.29 22.77 13.85
CA MET A 1 -8.55 22.20 14.39
C MET A 1 -9.07 21.17 13.41
N LEU A 2 -9.37 19.95 13.86
CA LEU A 2 -10.03 18.89 13.10
C LEU A 2 -11.47 18.74 13.61
N LEU A 3 -12.44 18.70 12.70
CA LEU A 3 -13.86 18.53 13.06
C LEU A 3 -14.38 17.22 12.48
N GLU A 4 -14.92 16.38 13.33
CA GLU A 4 -15.61 15.14 12.98
C GLU A 4 -17.04 15.20 13.53
N LYS A 5 -18.04 14.88 12.71
CA LYS A 5 -19.45 14.94 13.12
C LYS A 5 -19.93 13.68 13.87
N ASN A 6 -19.17 12.59 13.73
CA ASN A 6 -19.44 11.30 14.37
C ASN A 6 -18.23 10.90 15.21
N GLU A 7 -18.04 9.60 15.41
CA GLU A 7 -16.85 9.05 16.05
C GLU A 7 -15.73 8.87 15.01
N LEU A 8 -14.48 8.98 15.45
CA LEU A 8 -13.34 8.61 14.61
C LEU A 8 -13.51 7.17 14.13
N THR A 9 -13.19 6.93 12.87
CA THR A 9 -13.31 5.65 12.17
C THR A 9 -14.72 5.25 11.71
N ALA A 10 -15.77 5.98 12.08
CA ALA A 10 -17.15 5.66 11.71
C ALA A 10 -17.49 5.85 10.22
N GLY A 11 -16.64 6.56 9.46
CA GLY A 11 -16.83 6.83 8.03
C GLY A 11 -16.19 5.78 7.11
N SER A 12 -15.49 6.25 6.10
CA SER A 12 -14.82 5.40 5.12
C SER A 12 -13.75 4.47 5.73
N THR A 13 -13.20 4.84 6.87
CA THR A 13 -12.14 4.07 7.53
C THR A 13 -12.57 2.64 7.86
N TRP A 14 -13.75 2.45 8.41
CA TRP A 14 -14.19 1.11 8.81
C TRP A 14 -14.56 0.21 7.62
N HIS A 15 -14.76 0.80 6.43
CA HIS A 15 -14.98 0.06 5.19
C HIS A 15 -13.67 -0.27 4.44
N ALA A 16 -12.54 0.32 4.86
CA ALA A 16 -11.29 0.18 4.14
C ALA A 16 -10.67 -1.21 4.36
N ALA A 17 -10.14 -1.79 3.28
CA ALA A 17 -9.45 -3.08 3.33
C ALA A 17 -8.05 -2.99 3.97
N GLY A 18 -7.53 -1.78 4.15
CA GLY A 18 -6.23 -1.57 4.78
C GLY A 18 -5.02 -1.72 3.86
N ASN A 19 -5.20 -1.85 2.55
CA ASN A 19 -4.07 -1.95 1.63
C ASN A 19 -3.21 -0.69 1.64
N VAL A 20 -1.90 -0.86 1.69
CA VAL A 20 -0.90 0.21 1.62
C VAL A 20 -0.03 -0.01 0.38
N PRO A 21 -0.51 0.39 -0.81
CA PRO A 21 0.21 0.16 -2.06
C PRO A 21 1.23 1.27 -2.35
N ASN A 22 2.34 0.90 -2.99
CA ASN A 22 3.24 1.86 -3.65
C ASN A 22 2.92 2.04 -5.14
N PHE A 23 2.22 1.08 -5.75
CA PHE A 23 1.85 1.12 -7.16
C PHE A 23 0.86 2.25 -7.44
N ALA A 24 1.21 3.16 -8.35
CA ALA A 24 0.30 4.15 -8.91
C ALA A 24 0.68 4.50 -10.35
N GLY A 25 -0.32 4.74 -11.19
CA GLY A 25 -0.13 5.19 -12.57
C GLY A 25 0.33 6.65 -12.70
N SER A 26 0.31 7.42 -11.61
CA SER A 26 0.72 8.81 -11.52
C SER A 26 1.92 8.97 -10.62
N TRP A 27 2.91 9.75 -11.08
CA TRP A 27 4.10 10.11 -10.31
C TRP A 27 3.78 10.76 -8.96
N ALA A 28 2.85 11.72 -8.95
CA ALA A 28 2.47 12.44 -7.73
C ALA A 28 1.81 11.50 -6.70
N VAL A 29 0.91 10.64 -7.16
CA VAL A 29 0.24 9.67 -6.29
C VAL A 29 1.24 8.64 -5.73
N MET A 30 2.15 8.13 -6.57
CA MET A 30 3.20 7.20 -6.12
C MET A 30 4.09 7.83 -5.04
N ASN A 31 4.46 9.11 -5.19
CA ASN A 31 5.23 9.82 -4.16
C ASN A 31 4.47 9.93 -2.83
N MET A 32 3.17 10.25 -2.89
CA MET A 32 2.33 10.33 -1.68
C MET A 32 2.20 8.97 -0.99
N GLN A 33 1.94 7.91 -1.77
CA GLN A 33 1.83 6.54 -1.25
C GLN A 33 3.13 6.09 -0.59
N ARG A 34 4.27 6.31 -1.27
CA ARG A 34 5.60 6.00 -0.73
C ARG A 34 5.89 6.75 0.57
N TYR A 35 5.54 8.03 0.63
CA TYR A 35 5.68 8.81 1.87
C TYR A 35 4.82 8.24 2.99
N GLY A 36 3.56 7.94 2.72
CA GLY A 36 2.65 7.32 3.68
C GLY A 36 3.15 5.97 4.17
N ALA A 37 3.52 5.07 3.27
CA ALA A 37 4.06 3.75 3.61
C ALA A 37 5.33 3.83 4.47
N LYS A 38 6.21 4.80 4.18
CA LYS A 38 7.40 5.05 5.02
C LYS A 38 7.02 5.53 6.41
N MET A 39 6.09 6.48 6.51
CA MET A 39 5.61 7.03 7.79
C MET A 39 4.94 5.94 8.65
N TYR A 40 4.11 5.09 8.05
CA TYR A 40 3.36 4.06 8.80
C TYR A 40 4.27 3.03 9.48
N ARG A 41 5.51 2.84 8.98
CA ARG A 41 6.48 1.90 9.59
C ARG A 41 6.93 2.31 10.98
N THR A 42 6.97 3.58 11.27
CA THR A 42 7.46 4.11 12.56
C THR A 42 6.36 4.78 13.38
N LEU A 43 5.24 5.13 12.76
CA LEU A 43 4.19 5.93 13.40
C LEU A 43 3.72 5.37 14.75
N GLY A 44 3.57 4.04 14.85
CA GLY A 44 3.15 3.41 16.09
C GLY A 44 4.12 3.65 17.23
N GLU A 45 5.42 3.57 16.95
CA GLU A 45 6.48 3.87 17.93
C GLU A 45 6.56 5.37 18.22
N ASP A 46 6.48 6.21 17.18
CA ASP A 46 6.59 7.67 17.27
C ASP A 46 5.49 8.29 18.17
N VAL A 47 4.30 7.69 18.16
CA VAL A 47 3.14 8.20 18.92
C VAL A 47 2.74 7.29 20.10
N ASP A 48 3.51 6.26 20.40
CA ASP A 48 3.21 5.27 21.45
C ASP A 48 1.78 4.73 21.34
N TYR A 49 1.47 4.15 20.18
CA TYR A 49 0.16 3.57 19.88
C TYR A 49 0.31 2.24 19.11
N PRO A 50 -0.38 1.16 19.54
CA PRO A 50 -0.26 -0.14 18.89
C PRO A 50 -0.81 -0.06 17.46
N MET A 51 -0.01 -0.52 16.49
CA MET A 51 -0.39 -0.55 15.09
C MET A 51 -0.04 -1.90 14.46
N ASN A 52 -1.01 -2.50 13.80
CA ASN A 52 -0.80 -3.68 12.96
C ASN A 52 -0.51 -3.22 11.53
N TYR A 53 0.76 -3.00 11.24
CA TYR A 53 1.25 -2.74 9.90
C TYR A 53 2.20 -3.85 9.47
N HIS A 54 1.87 -4.51 8.36
CA HIS A 54 2.63 -5.63 7.83
C HIS A 54 3.11 -5.32 6.42
N VAL A 55 4.38 -5.54 6.14
CA VAL A 55 4.94 -5.48 4.80
C VAL A 55 4.93 -6.90 4.24
N THR A 56 3.85 -7.24 3.54
CA THR A 56 3.58 -8.57 2.99
C THR A 56 3.90 -8.70 1.52
N GLY A 57 4.14 -7.57 0.86
CA GLY A 57 4.17 -7.47 -0.58
C GLY A 57 2.79 -7.58 -1.21
N ALA A 58 2.71 -7.25 -2.50
CA ALA A 58 1.49 -7.42 -3.28
C ALA A 58 1.77 -7.83 -4.72
N ILE A 59 0.92 -8.70 -5.26
CA ILE A 59 0.95 -9.13 -6.64
C ILE A 59 -0.19 -8.45 -7.40
N ARG A 60 0.11 -7.89 -8.56
CA ARG A 60 -0.87 -7.35 -9.51
C ARG A 60 -0.88 -8.20 -10.75
N LEU A 61 -2.05 -8.65 -11.17
CA LEU A 61 -2.22 -9.59 -12.27
C LEU A 61 -2.52 -8.88 -13.58
N ALA A 62 -1.95 -9.39 -14.66
CA ALA A 62 -2.21 -8.94 -16.02
C ALA A 62 -2.72 -10.09 -16.88
N HIS A 63 -3.91 -9.92 -17.46
CA HIS A 63 -4.52 -10.84 -18.41
C HIS A 63 -4.22 -10.45 -19.88
N SER A 64 -3.56 -9.32 -20.12
CA SER A 64 -3.24 -8.85 -21.47
C SER A 64 -1.85 -8.23 -21.58
N LYS A 65 -1.35 -8.14 -22.82
CA LYS A 65 -0.07 -7.50 -23.12
C LYS A 65 -0.08 -6.01 -22.80
N GLU A 66 -1.20 -5.35 -23.03
CA GLU A 66 -1.38 -3.91 -22.74
C GLU A 66 -1.25 -3.64 -21.25
N ARG A 67 -1.81 -4.53 -20.42
CA ARG A 67 -1.67 -4.43 -18.97
C ARG A 67 -0.22 -4.67 -18.53
N MET A 68 0.50 -5.59 -19.16
CA MET A 68 1.93 -5.80 -18.91
C MET A 68 2.75 -4.57 -19.26
N GLN A 69 2.48 -3.91 -20.40
CA GLN A 69 3.16 -2.65 -20.78
C GLN A 69 2.91 -1.54 -19.77
N GLU A 70 1.69 -1.45 -19.23
CA GLU A 70 1.41 -0.51 -18.12
C GLU A 70 2.27 -0.84 -16.89
N PHE A 71 2.37 -2.10 -16.51
CA PHE A 71 3.19 -2.52 -15.38
C PHE A 71 4.68 -2.21 -15.59
N GLU A 72 5.21 -2.46 -16.79
CA GLU A 72 6.60 -2.10 -17.14
C GLU A 72 6.85 -0.61 -16.99
N ARG A 73 5.92 0.23 -17.46
CA ARG A 73 5.99 1.69 -17.31
C ARG A 73 5.97 2.10 -15.84
N VAL A 74 5.05 1.54 -15.05
CA VAL A 74 4.94 1.87 -13.62
C VAL A 74 6.14 1.36 -12.84
N ALA A 75 6.63 0.16 -13.13
CA ALA A 75 7.86 -0.38 -12.53
C ALA A 75 9.07 0.52 -12.85
N GLY A 76 9.13 1.08 -14.08
CA GLY A 76 10.15 2.06 -14.46
C GLY A 76 10.08 3.33 -13.60
N MET A 77 8.89 3.86 -13.37
CA MET A 77 8.68 5.01 -12.47
C MET A 77 9.05 4.65 -11.02
N GLY A 78 8.67 3.46 -10.56
CA GLY A 78 9.01 2.98 -9.22
C GLY A 78 10.52 2.90 -9.01
N ARG A 79 11.24 2.28 -9.93
CA ARG A 79 12.72 2.21 -9.88
C ARG A 79 13.39 3.59 -9.82
N TYR A 80 12.90 4.55 -10.59
CA TYR A 80 13.40 5.92 -10.51
C TYR A 80 13.18 6.56 -9.14
N GLN A 81 12.14 6.16 -8.43
CA GLN A 81 11.86 6.59 -7.06
C GLN A 81 12.55 5.74 -5.98
N GLY A 82 13.35 4.76 -6.36
CA GLY A 82 14.02 3.84 -5.45
C GLY A 82 13.11 2.74 -4.88
N LEU A 83 11.97 2.47 -5.54
CA LEU A 83 11.12 1.34 -5.23
C LEU A 83 11.56 0.10 -6.04
N GLN A 84 11.49 -1.06 -5.43
CA GLN A 84 11.63 -2.33 -6.12
C GLN A 84 10.24 -2.77 -6.59
N MET A 85 10.08 -2.91 -7.90
CA MET A 85 8.87 -3.46 -8.54
C MET A 85 9.33 -4.39 -9.65
N ASP A 86 9.01 -5.66 -9.52
CA ASP A 86 9.50 -6.71 -10.41
C ASP A 86 8.39 -7.17 -11.36
N ILE A 87 8.71 -7.24 -12.65
CA ILE A 87 7.83 -7.84 -13.65
C ILE A 87 8.01 -9.35 -13.58
N CYS A 88 6.91 -10.06 -13.40
CA CYS A 88 6.90 -11.50 -13.18
C CYS A 88 6.17 -12.25 -14.31
N THR A 89 6.72 -13.38 -14.69
CA THR A 89 6.05 -14.38 -15.52
C THR A 89 4.98 -15.14 -14.74
N PRO A 90 4.02 -15.81 -15.40
CA PRO A 90 3.03 -16.65 -14.70
C PRO A 90 3.65 -17.72 -13.81
N ALA A 91 4.81 -18.26 -14.18
CA ALA A 91 5.52 -19.26 -13.40
C ALA A 91 6.08 -18.67 -12.09
N GLU A 92 6.72 -17.52 -12.16
CA GLU A 92 7.23 -16.80 -10.99
C GLU A 92 6.09 -16.36 -10.05
N LEU A 93 4.94 -15.95 -10.59
CA LEU A 93 3.76 -15.65 -9.78
C LEU A 93 3.24 -16.89 -9.04
N LYS A 94 3.28 -18.06 -9.68
CA LYS A 94 2.89 -19.32 -9.04
C LYS A 94 3.84 -19.73 -7.91
N GLU A 95 5.13 -19.41 -8.02
CA GLU A 95 6.12 -19.61 -6.95
C GLU A 95 5.86 -18.67 -5.77
N LEU A 96 5.53 -17.39 -6.04
CA LEU A 96 5.20 -16.41 -5.01
C LEU A 96 3.89 -16.75 -4.29
N ASN A 97 2.91 -17.27 -5.00
CA ASN A 97 1.64 -17.70 -4.43
C ASN A 97 1.18 -19.04 -5.03
N PRO A 98 1.51 -20.16 -4.38
CA PRO A 98 1.17 -21.51 -4.87
C PRO A 98 -0.33 -21.81 -5.03
N PHE A 99 -1.20 -21.02 -4.41
CA PHE A 99 -2.65 -21.18 -4.54
C PHE A 99 -3.25 -20.44 -5.74
N MET A 100 -2.45 -19.60 -6.41
CA MET A 100 -2.90 -18.79 -7.54
C MET A 100 -3.07 -19.66 -8.80
N GLU A 101 -4.18 -19.48 -9.51
CA GLU A 101 -4.33 -19.96 -10.88
C GLU A 101 -3.71 -18.96 -11.86
N THR A 102 -2.83 -19.46 -12.75
CA THR A 102 -2.00 -18.61 -13.62
C THR A 102 -2.16 -18.90 -15.11
N HIS A 103 -3.05 -19.84 -15.48
CA HIS A 103 -3.17 -20.36 -16.87
C HIS A 103 -3.67 -19.32 -17.88
N ASP A 104 -4.36 -18.27 -17.41
CA ASP A 104 -4.92 -17.19 -18.22
C ASP A 104 -4.18 -15.85 -18.05
N LEU A 105 -3.06 -15.85 -17.36
CA LEU A 105 -2.27 -14.67 -17.11
C LEU A 105 -1.22 -14.43 -18.19
N ALA A 106 -1.07 -13.19 -18.62
CA ALA A 106 0.08 -12.72 -19.40
C ALA A 106 1.33 -12.49 -18.52
N GLY A 107 1.14 -12.32 -17.23
CA GLY A 107 2.17 -12.06 -16.22
C GLY A 107 1.63 -11.21 -15.09
N GLY A 108 2.54 -10.53 -14.38
CA GLY A 108 2.17 -9.63 -13.30
C GLY A 108 3.30 -8.73 -12.85
N LEU A 109 3.01 -7.97 -11.80
CA LEU A 109 3.98 -7.13 -11.11
C LEU A 109 3.99 -7.51 -9.63
N TRP A 110 5.16 -7.75 -9.10
CA TRP A 110 5.43 -7.95 -7.68
C TRP A 110 5.98 -6.67 -7.07
N ASP A 111 5.37 -6.19 -5.99
CA ASP A 111 5.90 -5.11 -5.15
C ASP A 111 6.15 -5.67 -3.74
N PRO A 112 7.40 -5.93 -3.36
CA PRO A 112 7.74 -6.50 -2.06
C PRO A 112 7.52 -5.53 -0.88
N LEU A 113 7.35 -4.24 -1.17
CA LEU A 113 7.21 -3.18 -0.16
C LEU A 113 5.76 -2.77 0.10
N ASP A 114 4.82 -3.30 -0.67
CA ASP A 114 3.39 -3.16 -0.38
C ASP A 114 3.04 -3.90 0.91
N GLY A 115 1.96 -3.50 1.54
CA GLY A 115 1.54 -4.11 2.79
C GLY A 115 0.09 -3.85 3.12
N ASP A 116 -0.25 -4.19 4.34
CA ASP A 116 -1.56 -3.94 4.92
C ASP A 116 -1.44 -3.31 6.31
N ILE A 117 -2.49 -2.60 6.69
CA ILE A 117 -2.58 -1.91 7.98
C ILE A 117 -4.02 -2.00 8.48
N ASP A 118 -4.21 -2.03 9.79
CA ASP A 118 -5.53 -1.80 10.37
C ASP A 118 -5.93 -0.31 10.21
N PRO A 119 -6.96 0.01 9.39
CA PRO A 119 -7.31 1.40 9.12
C PRO A 119 -7.81 2.16 10.36
N ALA A 120 -8.45 1.45 11.29
CA ALA A 120 -8.94 2.05 12.53
C ALA A 120 -7.77 2.40 13.45
N GLN A 121 -6.82 1.49 13.62
CA GLN A 121 -5.60 1.76 14.38
C GLN A 121 -4.80 2.92 13.79
N LEU A 122 -4.60 2.97 12.46
CA LEU A 122 -3.93 4.07 11.79
C LEU A 122 -4.62 5.42 12.09
N THR A 123 -5.94 5.46 11.99
CA THR A 123 -6.71 6.68 12.25
C THR A 123 -6.55 7.14 13.71
N GLN A 124 -6.60 6.21 14.65
CA GLN A 124 -6.43 6.52 16.07
C GLN A 124 -4.99 6.96 16.40
N ALA A 125 -3.98 6.32 15.80
CA ALA A 125 -2.58 6.71 15.96
C ALA A 125 -2.33 8.13 15.46
N LEU A 126 -2.81 8.48 14.26
CA LEU A 126 -2.72 9.83 13.71
C LEU A 126 -3.43 10.86 14.60
N ALA A 127 -4.62 10.52 15.09
CA ALA A 127 -5.38 11.41 15.99
C ALA A 127 -4.68 11.58 17.34
N LYS A 128 -4.04 10.53 17.87
CA LYS A 128 -3.21 10.61 19.08
C LYS A 128 -2.02 11.54 18.85
N GLY A 129 -1.22 11.32 17.81
CA GLY A 129 -0.09 12.18 17.48
C GLY A 129 -0.49 13.65 17.35
N ALA A 130 -1.61 13.92 16.64
CA ALA A 130 -2.12 15.29 16.52
C ALA A 130 -2.48 15.90 17.89
N ARG A 131 -3.09 15.13 18.79
CA ARG A 131 -3.42 15.61 20.16
C ARG A 131 -2.17 15.87 21.01
N ASP A 132 -1.18 14.99 20.92
CA ASP A 132 0.08 15.13 21.66
C ASP A 132 0.85 16.40 21.24
N GLU A 133 0.72 16.80 19.98
CA GLU A 133 1.24 18.07 19.42
C GLU A 133 0.31 19.28 19.65
N GLY A 134 -0.70 19.16 20.50
CA GLY A 134 -1.62 20.25 20.84
C GLY A 134 -2.77 20.47 19.87
N GLY A 135 -3.00 19.54 18.95
CA GLY A 135 -4.17 19.54 18.05
C GLY A 135 -5.50 19.40 18.81
N ARG A 136 -6.52 20.12 18.37
CA ARG A 136 -7.89 20.10 18.94
C ARG A 136 -8.90 19.92 17.83
#